data_26a5ced54515b79f44fbc563824cba55
#
_entry.id   26a5ced54515b79f44fbc563824cba55
#
_cell.length_a   1.000
_cell.length_b   1.000
_cell.length_c   1.000
_cell.angle_alpha   90.00
_cell.angle_beta   90.00
_cell.angle_gamma   90.00
#
_symmetry.space_group_name_H-M   'P 1'
#
loop_
_entity.id
_entity.type
_entity.pdbx_description
1 polymer ?
#
loop_
_entity_poly.entity_id
_entity_poly.type
_entity_poly.pdbx_seq_one_letter_code
_entity_poly.pdbx_strand_id
1 'polypeptide(L)'
;TMQMVNKDAQERMRMTCQTEAESLNAMILRIEQSVDMLSDVIMADFDYERFTQNKQYADEYTEQMSGYVHGFAERTEGAVTAYIRYNPEYSNPTSGCFLSRESTIADFDELVPTDFSMYDEDDAAHVGWYYIPVKNGAPMWMEPYLNENINVYMISYVVPLYSESGESIGIVGMDIDFSKITEMVDAMTVYDTGHAFLVNDTGTIMHDRNLEVGTGFADVDVSAAGIASSFADETKQGVLQNYSYEGVQQQMMFYGMANGMRLIVTAPRGEIYSEAHRLVILMLVGEIVSILVSGVIGIFVSGGIAKPIRQLTNVITQTAQLDFKPTADGSKLRKQKDEIGIMAREIHQMRRILKGMVEQMSETERAILGNVDNLDAIMKENSTRAEDNSAATQEMAAGMQEASANTAQIVQNIEEVKRNSEQIYQLASDGE
;
A
#
# COMPACT_ATOMS: atom_id res chain seq x y z
N THR A 1 20.85 14.55 -3.41
CA THR A 1 19.54 14.81 -4.06
C THR A 1 19.00 13.54 -4.75
N MET A 2 19.75 12.89 -5.64
CA MET A 2 19.28 11.67 -6.34
C MET A 2 19.03 10.48 -5.38
N GLN A 3 19.88 10.28 -4.37
CA GLN A 3 19.65 9.27 -3.32
C GLN A 3 18.39 9.55 -2.49
N MET A 4 18.10 10.81 -2.20
CA MET A 4 16.92 11.20 -1.43
C MET A 4 15.63 10.97 -2.22
N VAL A 5 15.62 11.29 -3.50
CA VAL A 5 14.45 11.06 -4.39
C VAL A 5 14.22 9.56 -4.63
N ASN A 6 15.29 8.79 -4.77
CA ASN A 6 15.18 7.33 -4.87
C ASN A 6 14.62 6.71 -3.57
N LYS A 7 15.04 7.23 -2.41
CA LYS A 7 14.52 6.78 -1.11
C LYS A 7 13.03 7.13 -0.94
N ASP A 8 12.61 8.29 -1.38
CA ASP A 8 11.21 8.72 -1.31
C ASP A 8 10.30 7.85 -2.18
N ALA A 9 10.74 7.54 -3.41
CA ALA A 9 10.00 6.65 -4.32
C ALA A 9 9.85 5.22 -3.73
N GLN A 10 10.93 4.68 -3.15
CA GLN A 10 10.91 3.39 -2.46
C GLN A 10 9.98 3.39 -1.24
N GLU A 11 10.02 4.44 -0.45
CA GLU A 11 9.17 4.59 0.72
C GLU A 11 7.69 4.69 0.34
N ARG A 12 7.37 5.40 -0.74
CA ARG A 12 6.01 5.46 -1.29
C ARG A 12 5.51 4.07 -1.69
N MET A 13 6.30 3.31 -2.42
CA MET A 13 5.97 1.94 -2.80
C MET A 13 5.76 1.04 -1.57
N ARG A 14 6.63 1.18 -0.55
CA ARG A 14 6.53 0.45 0.71
C ARG A 14 5.22 0.77 1.44
N MET A 15 4.90 2.05 1.58
CA MET A 15 3.67 2.48 2.25
C MET A 15 2.42 1.99 1.50
N THR A 16 2.42 2.08 0.18
CA THR A 16 1.31 1.57 -0.62
C THR A 16 1.13 0.06 -0.40
N CYS A 17 2.18 -0.74 -0.56
CA CYS A 17 2.10 -2.18 -0.38
C CYS A 17 1.65 -2.57 1.04
N GLN A 18 2.18 -1.90 2.06
CA GLN A 18 1.81 -2.14 3.45
C GLN A 18 0.34 -1.79 3.72
N THR A 19 -0.11 -0.62 3.29
CA THR A 19 -1.49 -0.15 3.51
C THR A 19 -2.51 -1.08 2.83
N GLU A 20 -2.22 -1.49 1.61
CA GLU A 20 -3.10 -2.39 0.87
C GLU A 20 -3.12 -3.80 1.48
N ALA A 21 -1.96 -4.32 1.90
CA ALA A 21 -1.89 -5.58 2.62
C ALA A 21 -2.64 -5.53 3.97
N GLU A 22 -2.52 -4.44 4.72
CA GLU A 22 -3.26 -4.23 5.97
C GLU A 22 -4.78 -4.16 5.73
N SER A 23 -5.23 -3.56 4.62
CA SER A 23 -6.64 -3.49 4.23
C SER A 23 -7.22 -4.89 3.94
N LEU A 24 -6.53 -5.67 3.11
CA LEU A 24 -6.90 -7.05 2.81
C LEU A 24 -6.86 -7.92 4.07
N ASN A 25 -5.82 -7.77 4.88
CA ASN A 25 -5.66 -8.52 6.10
C ASN A 25 -6.77 -8.23 7.12
N ALA A 26 -7.26 -6.99 7.18
CA ALA A 26 -8.39 -6.65 8.03
C ALA A 26 -9.68 -7.36 7.60
N MET A 27 -9.90 -7.58 6.29
CA MET A 27 -11.01 -8.41 5.79
C MET A 27 -10.84 -9.86 6.21
N ILE A 28 -9.67 -10.46 5.97
CA ILE A 28 -9.34 -11.84 6.31
C ILE A 28 -9.56 -12.08 7.81
N LEU A 29 -9.02 -11.22 8.68
CA LEU A 29 -9.18 -11.33 10.12
C LEU A 29 -10.64 -11.22 10.58
N ARG A 30 -11.48 -10.44 9.91
CA ARG A 30 -12.93 -10.40 10.21
C ARG A 30 -13.62 -11.72 9.88
N ILE A 31 -13.21 -12.38 8.80
CA ILE A 31 -13.72 -13.70 8.42
C ILE A 31 -13.31 -14.74 9.46
N GLU A 32 -12.03 -14.80 9.83
CA GLU A 32 -11.53 -15.67 10.89
C GLU A 32 -12.34 -15.48 12.18
N GLN A 33 -12.45 -14.24 12.66
CA GLN A 33 -13.22 -13.93 13.85
C GLN A 33 -14.68 -14.37 13.76
N SER A 34 -15.30 -14.27 12.59
CA SER A 34 -16.69 -14.71 12.38
C SER A 34 -16.82 -16.22 12.56
N VAL A 35 -15.93 -17.00 11.93
CA VAL A 35 -15.97 -18.46 12.00
C VAL A 35 -15.56 -18.97 13.39
N ASP A 36 -14.53 -18.34 13.99
CA ASP A 36 -14.09 -18.68 15.34
C ASP A 36 -15.21 -18.45 16.36
N MET A 37 -15.91 -17.30 16.31
CA MET A 37 -17.06 -17.04 17.16
C MET A 37 -18.22 -18.02 16.90
N LEU A 38 -18.45 -18.41 15.65
CA LEU A 38 -19.44 -19.42 15.32
C LEU A 38 -19.04 -20.77 15.91
N SER A 39 -17.75 -21.16 15.87
CA SER A 39 -17.27 -22.40 16.50
C SER A 39 -17.49 -22.39 18.00
N ASP A 40 -17.23 -21.26 18.67
CA ASP A 40 -17.47 -21.09 20.11
C ASP A 40 -18.97 -21.24 20.45
N VAL A 41 -19.84 -20.66 19.64
CA VAL A 41 -21.30 -20.82 19.81
C VAL A 41 -21.73 -22.27 19.65
N ILE A 42 -21.20 -22.97 18.65
CA ILE A 42 -21.49 -24.38 18.40
C ILE A 42 -21.00 -25.27 19.55
N MET A 43 -19.85 -24.95 20.12
CA MET A 43 -19.27 -25.76 21.18
C MET A 43 -19.83 -25.45 22.58
N ALA A 44 -20.51 -24.31 22.78
CA ALA A 44 -20.97 -23.85 24.08
C ALA A 44 -21.85 -24.87 24.83
N ASP A 45 -22.79 -25.47 24.12
CA ASP A 45 -23.75 -26.42 24.66
C ASP A 45 -23.66 -27.83 24.04
N PHE A 46 -22.53 -28.15 23.39
CA PHE A 46 -22.37 -29.45 22.75
C PHE A 46 -22.14 -30.56 23.74
N ASP A 47 -23.02 -31.58 23.76
CA ASP A 47 -22.92 -32.75 24.62
C ASP A 47 -22.14 -33.88 23.93
N TYR A 48 -20.84 -33.94 24.20
CA TYR A 48 -19.95 -34.95 23.61
C TYR A 48 -20.30 -36.39 24.02
N GLU A 49 -20.73 -36.63 25.26
CA GLU A 49 -21.10 -37.98 25.70
C GLU A 49 -22.34 -38.48 24.93
N ARG A 50 -23.35 -37.61 24.78
CA ARG A 50 -24.53 -37.94 23.97
C ARG A 50 -24.21 -38.11 22.51
N PHE A 51 -23.30 -37.31 21.96
CA PHE A 51 -22.84 -37.40 20.57
C PHE A 51 -22.22 -38.76 20.25
N THR A 52 -21.34 -39.28 21.12
CA THR A 52 -20.68 -40.58 20.89
C THR A 52 -21.61 -41.79 21.08
N GLN A 53 -22.71 -41.61 21.79
CA GLN A 53 -23.65 -42.70 22.10
C GLN A 53 -24.89 -42.71 21.18
N ASN A 54 -25.19 -41.62 20.51
CA ASN A 54 -26.40 -41.42 19.71
C ASN A 54 -26.09 -40.72 18.39
N LYS A 55 -26.05 -41.43 17.28
CA LYS A 55 -25.79 -40.87 15.95
C LYS A 55 -26.82 -39.80 15.51
N GLN A 56 -28.03 -39.85 16.07
CA GLN A 56 -29.05 -38.85 15.77
C GLN A 56 -28.83 -37.51 16.47
N TYR A 57 -28.02 -37.50 17.53
CA TYR A 57 -27.73 -36.26 18.27
C TYR A 57 -27.16 -35.16 17.36
N ALA A 58 -26.28 -35.51 16.43
CA ALA A 58 -25.71 -34.54 15.47
C ALA A 58 -26.79 -33.83 14.65
N ASP A 59 -27.80 -34.56 14.19
CA ASP A 59 -28.91 -33.99 13.39
C ASP A 59 -29.80 -33.11 14.26
N GLU A 60 -30.17 -33.59 15.50
CA GLU A 60 -30.94 -32.82 16.47
C GLU A 60 -30.23 -31.52 16.87
N TYR A 61 -28.91 -31.57 17.05
CA TYR A 61 -28.11 -30.41 17.42
C TYR A 61 -27.97 -29.42 16.24
N THR A 62 -27.87 -29.96 15.01
CA THR A 62 -27.85 -29.14 13.79
C THR A 62 -29.11 -28.28 13.66
N GLU A 63 -30.31 -28.84 13.92
CA GLU A 63 -31.56 -28.08 13.90
C GLU A 63 -31.54 -26.87 14.85
N GLN A 64 -30.84 -26.98 15.99
CA GLN A 64 -30.69 -25.87 16.93
C GLN A 64 -29.67 -24.84 16.46
N MET A 65 -28.61 -25.28 15.76
CA MET A 65 -27.48 -24.44 15.36
C MET A 65 -27.63 -23.81 13.98
N SER A 66 -28.45 -24.36 13.09
CA SER A 66 -28.60 -23.91 11.70
C SER A 66 -28.92 -22.42 11.58
N GLY A 67 -29.76 -21.89 12.46
CA GLY A 67 -30.09 -20.46 12.52
C GLY A 67 -28.90 -19.56 12.87
N TYR A 68 -27.98 -20.06 13.69
CA TYR A 68 -26.73 -19.34 13.99
C TYR A 68 -25.78 -19.40 12.81
N VAL A 69 -25.60 -20.57 12.20
CA VAL A 69 -24.77 -20.71 10.98
C VAL A 69 -25.23 -19.74 9.90
N HIS A 70 -26.53 -19.70 9.63
CA HIS A 70 -27.13 -18.78 8.68
C HIS A 70 -26.86 -17.32 9.05
N GLY A 71 -27.10 -16.95 10.31
CA GLY A 71 -26.92 -15.58 10.78
C GLY A 71 -25.47 -15.10 10.72
N PHE A 72 -24.50 -15.98 10.98
CA PHE A 72 -23.08 -15.67 10.83
C PHE A 72 -22.68 -15.58 9.34
N ALA A 73 -23.14 -16.52 8.51
CA ALA A 73 -22.89 -16.53 7.08
C ALA A 73 -23.37 -15.25 6.39
N GLU A 74 -24.61 -14.80 6.70
CA GLU A 74 -25.14 -13.55 6.13
C GLU A 74 -24.34 -12.30 6.49
N ARG A 75 -23.72 -12.30 7.68
CA ARG A 75 -22.93 -11.15 8.16
C ARG A 75 -21.47 -11.20 7.80
N THR A 76 -21.01 -12.35 7.29
CA THR A 76 -19.61 -12.51 6.86
C THR A 76 -19.44 -12.05 5.44
N GLU A 77 -18.60 -11.04 5.25
CA GLU A 77 -18.32 -10.48 3.94
C GLU A 77 -17.74 -11.53 2.99
N GLY A 78 -18.36 -11.67 1.83
CA GLY A 78 -17.90 -12.61 0.81
C GLY A 78 -18.28 -14.07 1.03
N ALA A 79 -18.93 -14.45 2.13
CA ALA A 79 -19.34 -15.84 2.36
C ALA A 79 -20.29 -16.31 1.25
N VAL A 80 -19.99 -17.45 0.67
CA VAL A 80 -20.84 -18.14 -0.33
C VAL A 80 -21.29 -19.51 0.15
N THR A 81 -20.56 -20.11 1.10
CA THR A 81 -21.06 -21.26 1.84
C THR A 81 -20.75 -21.11 3.34
N ALA A 82 -21.50 -21.82 4.16
CA ALA A 82 -21.20 -22.00 5.57
C ALA A 82 -21.70 -23.38 6.02
N TYR A 83 -20.93 -24.03 6.86
CA TYR A 83 -21.22 -25.40 7.22
C TYR A 83 -20.74 -25.78 8.61
N ILE A 84 -21.50 -26.75 9.18
CA ILE A 84 -21.07 -27.61 10.28
C ILE A 84 -21.03 -29.03 9.75
N ARG A 85 -19.97 -29.76 9.97
CA ARG A 85 -19.87 -31.17 9.64
C ARG A 85 -19.30 -31.93 10.81
N TYR A 86 -20.00 -33.01 11.17
CA TYR A 86 -19.62 -33.82 12.30
C TYR A 86 -18.74 -35.01 11.91
N ASN A 87 -18.03 -35.56 12.89
CA ASN A 87 -17.22 -36.74 12.71
C ASN A 87 -18.11 -37.95 12.29
N PRO A 88 -17.90 -38.51 11.09
CA PRO A 88 -18.74 -39.59 10.55
C PRO A 88 -18.64 -40.91 11.36
N GLU A 89 -17.69 -41.04 12.26
CA GLU A 89 -17.61 -42.16 13.20
C GLU A 89 -18.80 -42.16 14.16
N TYR A 90 -19.19 -40.99 14.63
CA TYR A 90 -20.23 -40.80 15.66
C TYR A 90 -21.54 -40.22 15.12
N SER A 91 -21.63 -39.89 13.85
CA SER A 91 -22.79 -39.27 13.19
C SER A 91 -23.21 -40.04 11.93
N ASN A 92 -24.31 -39.62 11.30
CA ASN A 92 -24.64 -40.09 9.97
C ASN A 92 -23.71 -39.42 8.93
N PRO A 93 -23.41 -40.09 7.79
CA PRO A 93 -22.45 -39.57 6.81
C PRO A 93 -22.81 -38.19 6.24
N THR A 94 -24.09 -37.80 6.29
CA THR A 94 -24.61 -36.51 5.84
C THR A 94 -24.96 -35.57 6.97
N SER A 95 -24.72 -35.94 8.26
CA SER A 95 -25.03 -35.08 9.39
C SER A 95 -24.29 -33.74 9.35
N GLY A 96 -25.02 -32.68 9.61
CA GLY A 96 -24.55 -31.31 9.63
C GLY A 96 -25.42 -30.37 8.82
N CYS A 97 -25.04 -29.11 8.80
CA CYS A 97 -25.67 -28.07 8.02
C CYS A 97 -24.72 -27.67 6.87
N PHE A 98 -25.24 -27.48 5.69
CA PHE A 98 -24.52 -26.91 4.57
C PHE A 98 -25.38 -25.86 3.87
N LEU A 99 -25.02 -24.62 4.08
CA LEU A 99 -25.66 -23.46 3.43
C LEU A 99 -24.83 -23.06 2.22
N SER A 100 -25.49 -22.76 1.11
CA SER A 100 -24.83 -22.28 -0.11
C SER A 100 -25.65 -21.22 -0.79
N ARG A 101 -24.99 -20.31 -1.50
CA ARG A 101 -25.63 -19.34 -2.40
C ARG A 101 -24.78 -19.16 -3.67
N GLU A 102 -25.46 -18.86 -4.78
CA GLU A 102 -24.79 -18.69 -6.08
C GLU A 102 -23.93 -17.43 -6.17
N SER A 103 -24.19 -16.45 -5.32
CA SER A 103 -23.44 -15.19 -5.26
C SER A 103 -23.59 -14.52 -3.91
N THR A 104 -22.72 -13.60 -3.57
CA THR A 104 -22.71 -12.89 -2.29
C THR A 104 -23.95 -12.01 -2.01
N ILE A 105 -24.81 -11.81 -3.00
CA ILE A 105 -26.07 -11.04 -2.90
C ILE A 105 -27.33 -11.92 -2.95
N ALA A 106 -27.20 -13.23 -3.21
CA ALA A 106 -28.30 -14.18 -3.17
C ALA A 106 -28.57 -14.64 -1.73
N ASP A 107 -29.78 -15.11 -1.46
CA ASP A 107 -30.12 -15.77 -0.22
C ASP A 107 -29.40 -17.12 -0.12
N PHE A 108 -29.17 -17.59 1.10
CA PHE A 108 -28.62 -18.93 1.34
C PHE A 108 -29.70 -19.99 1.22
N ASP A 109 -29.39 -21.02 0.45
CA ASP A 109 -30.18 -22.25 0.41
C ASP A 109 -29.48 -23.32 1.27
N GLU A 110 -30.27 -24.11 1.98
CA GLU A 110 -29.74 -25.26 2.70
C GLU A 110 -29.70 -26.47 1.75
N LEU A 111 -28.52 -27.00 1.57
CA LEU A 111 -28.24 -28.16 0.71
C LEU A 111 -27.96 -29.40 1.56
N VAL A 112 -28.18 -30.57 0.98
CA VAL A 112 -27.77 -31.82 1.61
C VAL A 112 -26.24 -31.88 1.65
N PRO A 113 -25.65 -32.03 2.85
CA PRO A 113 -24.21 -32.10 2.97
C PRO A 113 -23.60 -33.31 2.22
N THR A 114 -22.34 -33.20 1.84
CA THR A 114 -21.57 -34.27 1.22
C THR A 114 -21.69 -35.58 2.01
N ASP A 115 -22.03 -36.68 1.35
CA ASP A 115 -22.08 -37.99 1.96
C ASP A 115 -20.68 -38.59 2.09
N PHE A 116 -20.13 -38.60 3.31
CA PHE A 116 -18.80 -39.10 3.57
C PHE A 116 -18.63 -40.60 3.29
N SER A 117 -19.72 -41.37 3.24
CA SER A 117 -19.65 -42.81 2.90
C SER A 117 -19.27 -43.06 1.44
N MET A 118 -19.29 -42.04 0.58
CA MET A 118 -18.96 -42.16 -0.84
C MET A 118 -17.48 -41.96 -1.15
N TYR A 119 -16.68 -41.48 -0.17
CA TYR A 119 -15.30 -41.09 -0.38
C TYR A 119 -14.39 -41.69 0.69
N ASP A 120 -13.17 -42.02 0.31
CA ASP A 120 -12.11 -42.38 1.25
C ASP A 120 -11.56 -41.11 1.92
N GLU A 121 -11.07 -41.22 3.17
CA GLU A 121 -10.52 -40.09 3.94
C GLU A 121 -9.33 -39.39 3.26
N ASP A 122 -8.62 -40.09 2.39
CA ASP A 122 -7.47 -39.60 1.65
C ASP A 122 -7.87 -38.94 0.30
N ASP A 123 -9.15 -38.94 -0.05
CA ASP A 123 -9.66 -38.24 -1.23
C ASP A 123 -9.70 -36.73 -0.99
N ALA A 124 -8.52 -36.11 -1.15
CA ALA A 124 -8.37 -34.67 -0.93
C ALA A 124 -9.23 -33.80 -1.83
N ALA A 125 -9.61 -34.30 -3.04
CA ALA A 125 -10.42 -33.55 -3.99
C ALA A 125 -11.87 -33.37 -3.52
N HIS A 126 -12.44 -34.36 -2.83
CA HIS A 126 -13.85 -34.34 -2.43
C HIS A 126 -14.06 -34.06 -0.94
N VAL A 127 -13.16 -34.54 -0.07
CA VAL A 127 -13.31 -34.44 1.38
C VAL A 127 -12.09 -33.86 2.10
N GLY A 128 -11.09 -33.36 1.35
CA GLY A 128 -9.89 -32.74 1.91
C GLY A 128 -10.19 -31.53 2.79
N TRP A 129 -11.20 -30.75 2.46
CA TRP A 129 -11.67 -29.62 3.24
C TRP A 129 -12.13 -29.98 4.67
N TYR A 130 -12.49 -31.25 4.89
CA TYR A 130 -12.83 -31.79 6.20
C TYR A 130 -11.61 -32.45 6.89
N TYR A 131 -10.96 -33.40 6.21
CA TYR A 131 -9.94 -34.23 6.87
C TYR A 131 -8.60 -33.52 7.04
N ILE A 132 -8.23 -32.59 6.18
CA ILE A 132 -6.96 -31.85 6.30
C ILE A 132 -6.96 -30.98 7.57
N PRO A 133 -7.95 -30.11 7.86
CA PRO A 133 -8.00 -29.35 9.10
C PRO A 133 -8.08 -30.24 10.35
N VAL A 134 -8.85 -31.33 10.30
CA VAL A 134 -8.94 -32.30 11.41
C VAL A 134 -7.58 -32.96 11.68
N LYS A 135 -6.87 -33.39 10.65
CA LYS A 135 -5.52 -33.99 10.81
C LYS A 135 -4.49 -32.94 11.26
N ASN A 136 -4.64 -31.68 10.85
CA ASN A 136 -3.77 -30.57 11.25
C ASN A 136 -3.98 -30.15 12.72
N GLY A 137 -5.17 -30.31 13.25
CA GLY A 137 -5.50 -30.03 14.64
C GLY A 137 -5.63 -28.53 14.99
N ALA A 138 -5.70 -27.65 14.01
CA ALA A 138 -5.80 -26.22 14.20
C ALA A 138 -6.62 -25.56 13.08
N PRO A 139 -7.26 -24.41 13.35
CA PRO A 139 -7.91 -23.61 12.32
C PRO A 139 -6.95 -23.28 11.20
N MET A 140 -7.45 -23.30 9.96
CA MET A 140 -6.60 -23.00 8.80
C MET A 140 -7.40 -22.48 7.61
N TRP A 141 -6.71 -21.72 6.78
CA TRP A 141 -7.15 -21.41 5.44
C TRP A 141 -6.76 -22.53 4.47
N MET A 142 -7.72 -22.92 3.65
CA MET A 142 -7.45 -23.82 2.53
C MET A 142 -6.98 -22.99 1.33
N GLU A 143 -6.22 -23.61 0.42
CA GLU A 143 -5.85 -22.93 -0.83
C GLU A 143 -7.10 -22.63 -1.69
N PRO A 144 -7.10 -21.54 -2.49
CA PRO A 144 -8.22 -21.24 -3.38
C PRO A 144 -8.49 -22.37 -4.37
N TYR A 145 -9.75 -22.71 -4.57
CA TYR A 145 -10.19 -23.73 -5.52
C TYR A 145 -11.48 -23.34 -6.20
N LEU A 146 -11.73 -23.90 -7.38
CA LEU A 146 -13.01 -23.77 -8.08
C LEU A 146 -13.99 -24.80 -7.53
N ASN A 147 -15.09 -24.35 -6.94
CA ASN A 147 -16.20 -25.23 -6.63
C ASN A 147 -17.06 -25.40 -7.89
N GLU A 148 -16.98 -26.56 -8.52
CA GLU A 148 -17.67 -26.86 -9.78
C GLU A 148 -19.20 -26.86 -9.65
N ASN A 149 -19.73 -27.13 -8.43
CA ASN A 149 -21.17 -27.21 -8.21
C ASN A 149 -21.88 -25.84 -8.33
N ILE A 150 -21.22 -24.78 -7.84
CA ILE A 150 -21.74 -23.41 -7.87
C ILE A 150 -20.94 -22.52 -8.83
N ASN A 151 -19.89 -23.07 -9.46
CA ASN A 151 -19.00 -22.37 -10.39
C ASN A 151 -18.41 -21.08 -9.79
N VAL A 152 -18.03 -21.11 -8.50
CA VAL A 152 -17.41 -20.00 -7.79
C VAL A 152 -15.99 -20.40 -7.39
N TYR A 153 -15.03 -19.52 -7.66
CA TYR A 153 -13.66 -19.64 -7.18
C TYR A 153 -13.60 -19.13 -5.74
N MET A 154 -13.30 -20.00 -4.80
CA MET A 154 -13.46 -19.73 -3.38
C MET A 154 -12.22 -20.10 -2.57
N ILE A 155 -12.14 -19.51 -1.39
CA ILE A 155 -11.15 -19.82 -0.36
C ILE A 155 -11.90 -20.14 0.94
N SER A 156 -11.49 -21.19 1.64
CA SER A 156 -12.18 -21.67 2.84
C SER A 156 -11.39 -21.40 4.10
N TYR A 157 -12.05 -20.90 5.13
CA TYR A 157 -11.51 -20.90 6.49
C TYR A 157 -12.26 -21.94 7.31
N VAL A 158 -11.52 -22.91 7.89
CA VAL A 158 -12.06 -24.08 8.55
C VAL A 158 -11.49 -24.21 9.96
N VAL A 159 -12.37 -24.38 10.92
CA VAL A 159 -12.06 -24.58 12.33
C VAL A 159 -12.45 -26.00 12.73
N PRO A 160 -11.47 -26.88 13.05
CA PRO A 160 -11.76 -28.21 13.57
C PRO A 160 -12.25 -28.13 15.02
N LEU A 161 -13.27 -28.92 15.34
CA LEU A 161 -13.92 -28.97 16.65
C LEU A 161 -13.46 -30.20 17.41
N TYR A 162 -13.04 -30.02 18.66
CA TYR A 162 -12.58 -31.09 19.53
C TYR A 162 -13.26 -31.08 20.88
N SER A 163 -13.41 -32.26 21.46
CA SER A 163 -13.82 -32.43 22.86
C SER A 163 -12.69 -31.99 23.80
N GLU A 164 -13.00 -31.87 25.10
CA GLU A 164 -12.00 -31.63 26.14
C GLU A 164 -10.92 -32.72 26.21
N SER A 165 -11.23 -33.94 25.75
CA SER A 165 -10.28 -35.07 25.67
C SER A 165 -9.42 -35.07 24.39
N GLY A 166 -9.67 -34.11 23.46
CA GLY A 166 -8.95 -34.00 22.20
C GLY A 166 -9.49 -34.90 21.08
N GLU A 167 -10.66 -35.50 21.25
CA GLU A 167 -11.33 -36.30 20.22
C GLU A 167 -12.05 -35.38 19.22
N SER A 168 -11.98 -35.67 17.92
CA SER A 168 -12.61 -34.87 16.89
C SER A 168 -14.14 -34.98 16.94
N ILE A 169 -14.80 -33.83 17.07
CA ILE A 169 -16.26 -33.69 16.94
C ILE A 169 -16.65 -33.43 15.48
N GLY A 170 -15.81 -32.68 14.76
CA GLY A 170 -16.09 -32.29 13.39
C GLY A 170 -15.37 -31.01 13.02
N ILE A 171 -16.02 -30.24 12.17
CA ILE A 171 -15.53 -28.93 11.72
C ILE A 171 -16.68 -27.92 11.59
N VAL A 172 -16.33 -26.65 11.67
CA VAL A 172 -17.13 -25.53 11.16
C VAL A 172 -16.31 -24.73 10.17
N GLY A 173 -16.92 -24.26 9.11
CA GLY A 173 -16.20 -23.47 8.12
C GLY A 173 -17.10 -22.57 7.30
N MET A 174 -16.46 -21.64 6.60
CA MET A 174 -17.08 -20.79 5.59
C MET A 174 -16.19 -20.74 4.37
N ASP A 175 -16.81 -20.81 3.20
CA ASP A 175 -16.15 -20.56 1.94
C ASP A 175 -16.48 -19.15 1.48
N ILE A 176 -15.45 -18.43 1.11
CA ILE A 176 -15.51 -17.02 0.74
C ILE A 176 -15.25 -16.90 -0.75
N ASP A 177 -16.07 -16.13 -1.45
CA ASP A 177 -15.84 -15.79 -2.85
C ASP A 177 -14.49 -15.08 -3.01
N PHE A 178 -13.54 -15.82 -3.58
CA PHE A 178 -12.17 -15.32 -3.76
C PHE A 178 -12.11 -14.15 -4.74
N SER A 179 -13.12 -14.02 -5.60
CA SER A 179 -13.21 -12.89 -6.54
C SER A 179 -13.25 -11.55 -5.83
N LYS A 180 -13.76 -11.47 -4.60
CA LYS A 180 -13.76 -10.24 -3.80
C LYS A 180 -12.34 -9.79 -3.42
N ILE A 181 -11.49 -10.75 -3.10
CA ILE A 181 -10.07 -10.48 -2.80
C ILE A 181 -9.34 -10.11 -4.10
N THR A 182 -9.55 -10.87 -5.17
CA THR A 182 -8.89 -10.63 -6.46
C THR A 182 -9.32 -9.31 -7.11
N GLU A 183 -10.61 -8.92 -7.02
CA GLU A 183 -11.10 -7.61 -7.46
C GLU A 183 -10.39 -6.46 -6.72
N MET A 184 -10.20 -6.59 -5.40
CA MET A 184 -9.43 -5.60 -4.62
C MET A 184 -7.97 -5.53 -5.08
N VAL A 185 -7.34 -6.68 -5.31
CA VAL A 185 -5.96 -6.76 -5.80
C VAL A 185 -5.83 -6.18 -7.21
N ASP A 186 -6.75 -6.49 -8.10
CA ASP A 186 -6.76 -5.96 -9.47
C ASP A 186 -7.01 -4.45 -9.54
N ALA A 187 -7.72 -3.89 -8.57
CA ALA A 187 -7.94 -2.45 -8.46
C ALA A 187 -6.70 -1.68 -7.99
N MET A 188 -5.72 -2.39 -7.39
CA MET A 188 -4.48 -1.76 -6.92
C MET A 188 -3.59 -1.39 -8.09
N THR A 189 -3.37 -0.09 -8.25
CA THR A 189 -2.47 0.46 -9.26
C THR A 189 -1.31 1.16 -8.59
N VAL A 190 -0.12 0.91 -9.08
CA VAL A 190 1.12 1.49 -8.57
C VAL A 190 1.90 2.06 -9.73
N TYR A 191 2.13 3.37 -9.72
CA TYR A 191 2.67 4.12 -10.86
C TYR A 191 1.75 4.00 -12.09
N ASP A 192 2.30 3.91 -13.31
CA ASP A 192 1.53 3.90 -14.55
C ASP A 192 1.06 2.50 -14.94
N THR A 193 1.93 1.49 -14.83
CA THR A 193 1.64 0.11 -15.24
C THR A 193 1.86 -0.94 -14.14
N GLY A 194 2.41 -0.50 -12.99
CA GLY A 194 2.59 -1.38 -11.85
C GLY A 194 1.25 -1.87 -11.28
N HIS A 195 1.28 -3.04 -10.68
CA HIS A 195 0.10 -3.73 -10.16
C HIS A 195 0.42 -4.55 -8.92
N ALA A 196 -0.62 -5.13 -8.35
CA ALA A 196 -0.49 -6.08 -7.25
C ALA A 196 -0.88 -7.48 -7.71
N PHE A 197 -0.37 -8.49 -7.00
CA PHE A 197 -0.74 -9.89 -7.18
C PHE A 197 -0.53 -10.69 -5.88
N LEU A 198 -1.06 -11.91 -5.84
CA LEU A 198 -1.04 -12.77 -4.67
C LEU A 198 -0.21 -14.03 -4.93
N VAL A 199 0.61 -14.40 -3.96
CA VAL A 199 1.27 -15.71 -3.90
C VAL A 199 1.02 -16.35 -2.53
N ASN A 200 1.20 -17.67 -2.43
CA ASN A 200 1.28 -18.33 -1.13
C ASN A 200 2.71 -18.22 -0.55
N ASP A 201 2.94 -18.80 0.62
CA ASP A 201 4.23 -18.79 1.31
C ASP A 201 5.33 -19.58 0.58
N THR A 202 4.96 -20.52 -0.30
CA THR A 202 5.89 -21.26 -1.17
C THR A 202 6.20 -20.53 -2.47
N GLY A 203 5.51 -19.41 -2.76
CA GLY A 203 5.69 -18.63 -3.97
C GLY A 203 4.86 -19.10 -5.16
N THR A 204 3.84 -19.94 -4.94
CA THR A 204 2.87 -20.27 -5.99
C THR A 204 1.94 -19.08 -6.23
N ILE A 205 1.72 -18.70 -7.47
CA ILE A 205 0.87 -17.59 -7.87
C ILE A 205 -0.59 -17.97 -7.62
N MET A 206 -1.25 -17.24 -6.72
CA MET A 206 -2.65 -17.44 -6.39
C MET A 206 -3.57 -16.56 -7.23
N HIS A 207 -3.13 -15.37 -7.59
CA HIS A 207 -3.81 -14.45 -8.49
C HIS A 207 -2.85 -13.43 -9.07
N ASP A 208 -2.87 -13.24 -10.38
CA ASP A 208 -2.21 -12.16 -11.11
C ASP A 208 -2.94 -11.95 -12.44
N ARG A 209 -2.94 -10.71 -12.94
CA ARG A 209 -3.54 -10.35 -14.24
C ARG A 209 -2.67 -10.78 -15.44
N ASN A 210 -1.39 -11.04 -15.24
CA ASN A 210 -0.40 -11.30 -16.30
C ASN A 210 0.25 -12.67 -16.19
N LEU A 211 0.31 -13.25 -14.98
CA LEU A 211 0.96 -14.53 -14.69
C LEU A 211 -0.07 -15.63 -14.53
N GLU A 212 0.28 -16.85 -14.91
CA GLU A 212 -0.61 -18.00 -14.84
C GLU A 212 -0.76 -18.47 -13.38
N VAL A 213 -2.01 -18.56 -12.91
CA VAL A 213 -2.35 -19.05 -11.57
C VAL A 213 -1.93 -20.52 -11.41
N GLY A 214 -1.38 -20.86 -10.25
CA GLY A 214 -0.88 -22.19 -9.94
C GLY A 214 0.57 -22.44 -10.38
N THR A 215 1.19 -21.51 -11.09
CA THR A 215 2.62 -21.61 -11.44
C THR A 215 3.50 -21.00 -10.34
N GLY A 216 4.76 -21.42 -10.27
CA GLY A 216 5.72 -20.89 -9.31
C GLY A 216 6.24 -19.52 -9.74
N PHE A 217 6.27 -18.55 -8.85
CA PHE A 217 6.93 -17.26 -9.12
C PHE A 217 8.41 -17.46 -9.47
N ALA A 218 9.05 -18.50 -8.96
CA ALA A 218 10.41 -18.88 -9.31
C ALA A 218 10.61 -19.18 -10.82
N ASP A 219 9.54 -19.57 -11.50
CA ASP A 219 9.59 -19.95 -12.92
C ASP A 219 9.42 -18.75 -13.85
N VAL A 220 9.08 -17.57 -13.32
CA VAL A 220 8.90 -16.33 -14.09
C VAL A 220 10.21 -15.87 -14.73
N ASP A 221 11.31 -15.92 -13.98
CA ASP A 221 12.65 -15.55 -14.43
C ASP A 221 13.71 -16.08 -13.46
N VAL A 222 14.94 -16.24 -13.92
CA VAL A 222 16.06 -16.68 -13.07
C VAL A 222 16.26 -15.79 -11.83
N SER A 223 15.99 -14.49 -11.94
CA SER A 223 16.07 -13.54 -10.83
C SER A 223 14.91 -13.72 -9.84
N ALA A 224 13.73 -14.13 -10.30
CA ALA A 224 12.57 -14.40 -9.49
C ALA A 224 12.76 -15.63 -8.58
N ALA A 225 13.51 -16.65 -9.03
CA ALA A 225 13.82 -17.84 -8.26
C ALA A 225 14.52 -17.52 -6.92
N GLY A 226 15.43 -16.54 -6.92
CA GLY A 226 16.08 -16.06 -5.69
C GLY A 226 15.16 -15.34 -4.72
N ILE A 227 14.10 -14.73 -5.24
CA ILE A 227 13.11 -13.98 -4.45
C ILE A 227 12.06 -14.91 -3.86
N ALA A 228 11.61 -15.92 -4.60
CA ALA A 228 10.55 -16.84 -4.16
C ALA A 228 10.87 -17.48 -2.79
N SER A 229 12.13 -17.82 -2.55
CA SER A 229 12.58 -18.33 -1.25
C SER A 229 12.45 -17.32 -0.09
N SER A 230 12.31 -16.04 -0.38
CA SER A 230 12.17 -14.99 0.63
C SER A 230 10.74 -14.78 1.11
N PHE A 231 9.73 -15.34 0.43
CA PHE A 231 8.33 -15.15 0.82
C PHE A 231 7.99 -15.77 2.18
N ALA A 232 8.68 -16.81 2.59
CA ALA A 232 8.55 -17.40 3.92
C ALA A 232 9.28 -16.60 5.02
N ASP A 233 10.16 -15.67 4.66
CA ASP A 233 10.97 -14.87 5.60
C ASP A 233 10.29 -13.54 5.91
N GLU A 234 9.68 -13.43 7.08
CA GLU A 234 8.99 -12.21 7.53
C GLU A 234 9.93 -10.99 7.63
N THR A 235 11.24 -11.19 7.79
CA THR A 235 12.22 -10.09 7.85
C THR A 235 12.42 -9.43 6.49
N LYS A 236 11.96 -10.03 5.41
CA LYS A 236 12.00 -9.53 4.05
C LYS A 236 10.77 -8.72 3.64
N GLN A 237 9.75 -8.66 4.49
CA GLN A 237 8.57 -7.84 4.23
C GLN A 237 8.94 -6.37 4.12
N GLY A 238 8.39 -5.70 3.12
CA GLY A 238 8.68 -4.29 2.83
C GLY A 238 10.09 -4.01 2.30
N VAL A 239 10.88 -5.05 2.02
CA VAL A 239 12.20 -4.92 1.41
C VAL A 239 12.06 -4.92 -0.10
N LEU A 240 12.63 -3.90 -0.75
CA LEU A 240 12.63 -3.78 -2.20
C LEU A 240 13.49 -4.87 -2.84
N GLN A 241 12.92 -5.62 -3.76
CA GLN A 241 13.58 -6.67 -4.52
C GLN A 241 13.47 -6.40 -6.01
N ASN A 242 14.44 -6.87 -6.78
CA ASN A 242 14.49 -6.67 -8.23
C ASN A 242 14.38 -8.01 -8.94
N TYR A 243 13.55 -8.06 -9.97
CA TYR A 243 13.45 -9.21 -10.87
C TYR A 243 13.23 -8.73 -12.30
N SER A 244 13.30 -9.64 -13.26
CA SER A 244 13.00 -9.36 -14.66
C SER A 244 11.72 -10.09 -15.07
N TYR A 245 10.88 -9.41 -15.82
CA TYR A 245 9.70 -10.00 -16.44
C TYR A 245 9.63 -9.53 -17.90
N GLU A 246 9.61 -10.47 -18.85
CA GLU A 246 9.63 -10.19 -20.29
C GLU A 246 10.75 -9.23 -20.73
N GLY A 247 11.90 -9.30 -20.07
CA GLY A 247 13.06 -8.43 -20.35
C GLY A 247 12.98 -7.03 -19.74
N VAL A 248 11.89 -6.71 -19.01
CA VAL A 248 11.75 -5.44 -18.29
C VAL A 248 12.16 -5.64 -16.83
N GLN A 249 13.04 -4.76 -16.35
CA GLN A 249 13.44 -4.76 -14.93
C GLN A 249 12.28 -4.26 -14.07
N GLN A 250 11.81 -5.12 -13.18
CA GLN A 250 10.77 -4.85 -12.22
C GLN A 250 11.35 -4.65 -10.82
N GLN A 251 10.66 -3.86 -10.02
CA GLN A 251 10.88 -3.80 -8.57
C GLN A 251 9.61 -4.22 -7.86
N MET A 252 9.76 -5.00 -6.81
CA MET A 252 8.65 -5.50 -6.02
C MET A 252 8.92 -5.41 -4.54
N MET A 253 7.85 -5.39 -3.77
CA MET A 253 7.82 -5.61 -2.33
C MET A 253 6.64 -6.51 -1.99
N PHE A 254 6.71 -7.17 -0.84
CA PHE A 254 5.60 -7.98 -0.37
C PHE A 254 5.33 -7.77 1.11
N TYR A 255 4.09 -8.05 1.51
CA TYR A 255 3.64 -8.17 2.89
C TYR A 255 2.79 -9.43 3.06
N GLY A 256 2.98 -10.11 4.20
CA GLY A 256 2.20 -11.28 4.58
C GLY A 256 0.82 -10.93 5.10
N MET A 257 -0.12 -11.85 4.90
CA MET A 257 -1.48 -11.79 5.41
C MET A 257 -1.76 -12.96 6.35
N ALA A 258 -2.79 -12.87 7.20
CA ALA A 258 -3.12 -13.88 8.21
C ALA A 258 -3.44 -15.25 7.59
N ASN A 259 -3.99 -15.28 6.37
CA ASN A 259 -4.30 -16.50 5.65
C ASN A 259 -3.09 -17.19 4.99
N GLY A 260 -1.87 -16.77 5.31
CA GLY A 260 -0.66 -17.35 4.72
C GLY A 260 -0.26 -16.80 3.35
N MET A 261 -1.13 -16.05 2.68
CA MET A 261 -0.80 -15.41 1.41
C MET A 261 0.14 -14.21 1.59
N ARG A 262 0.77 -13.82 0.51
CA ARG A 262 1.61 -12.62 0.39
C ARG A 262 1.03 -11.72 -0.68
N LEU A 263 0.71 -10.48 -0.31
CA LEU A 263 0.42 -9.43 -1.28
C LEU A 263 1.74 -8.89 -1.81
N ILE A 264 1.92 -8.96 -3.11
CA ILE A 264 3.07 -8.41 -3.81
C ILE A 264 2.60 -7.18 -4.58
N VAL A 265 3.36 -6.11 -4.47
CA VAL A 265 3.22 -4.93 -5.32
C VAL A 265 4.44 -4.82 -6.18
N THR A 266 4.25 -4.71 -7.48
CA THR A 266 5.32 -4.64 -8.47
C THR A 266 5.13 -3.48 -9.43
N ALA A 267 6.23 -2.89 -9.89
CA ALA A 267 6.23 -1.87 -10.93
C ALA A 267 7.53 -1.88 -11.71
N PRO A 268 7.50 -1.48 -13.01
CA PRO A 268 8.71 -1.28 -13.79
C PRO A 268 9.66 -0.29 -13.11
N ARG A 269 10.92 -0.67 -12.99
CA ARG A 269 11.95 0.18 -12.37
C ARG A 269 12.03 1.56 -13.03
N GLY A 270 11.82 1.62 -14.34
CA GLY A 270 11.80 2.88 -15.10
C GLY A 270 10.72 3.84 -14.62
N GLU A 271 9.53 3.33 -14.26
CA GLU A 271 8.40 4.15 -13.79
C GLU A 271 8.63 4.65 -12.36
N ILE A 272 9.11 3.78 -11.47
CA ILE A 272 9.41 4.12 -10.06
C ILE A 272 10.34 5.34 -9.97
N TYR A 273 11.31 5.41 -10.89
CA TYR A 273 12.28 6.51 -10.91
C TYR A 273 11.99 7.58 -11.97
N SER A 274 10.94 7.45 -12.77
CA SER A 274 10.62 8.39 -13.86
C SER A 274 10.32 9.80 -13.36
N GLU A 275 9.50 9.94 -12.32
CA GLU A 275 9.23 11.23 -11.69
C GLU A 275 10.51 11.87 -11.11
N ALA A 276 11.35 11.03 -10.49
CA ALA A 276 12.63 11.44 -9.98
C ALA A 276 13.57 11.96 -11.08
N HIS A 277 13.69 11.23 -12.18
CA HIS A 277 14.47 11.64 -13.34
C HIS A 277 13.92 12.91 -13.98
N ARG A 278 12.61 13.03 -14.09
CA ARG A 278 11.96 14.24 -14.63
C ARG A 278 12.26 15.47 -13.79
N LEU A 279 12.19 15.35 -12.46
CA LEU A 279 12.55 16.45 -11.55
C LEU A 279 14.04 16.82 -11.65
N VAL A 280 14.93 15.82 -11.73
CA VAL A 280 16.37 16.04 -11.90
C VAL A 280 16.64 16.73 -13.26
N ILE A 281 16.01 16.30 -14.33
CA ILE A 281 16.15 16.93 -15.65
C ILE A 281 15.64 18.37 -15.62
N LEU A 282 14.49 18.64 -15.01
CA LEU A 282 13.94 19.98 -14.84
C LEU A 282 14.89 20.90 -14.05
N MET A 283 15.47 20.38 -12.98
CA MET A 283 16.48 21.11 -12.19
C MET A 283 17.74 21.40 -13.03
N LEU A 284 18.26 20.43 -13.77
CA LEU A 284 19.43 20.61 -14.65
C LEU A 284 19.15 21.60 -15.76
N VAL A 285 17.98 21.53 -16.40
CA VAL A 285 17.57 22.49 -17.41
C VAL A 285 17.45 23.90 -16.82
N GLY A 286 16.84 24.01 -15.62
CA GLY A 286 16.76 25.30 -14.91
C GLY A 286 18.13 25.89 -14.58
N GLU A 287 19.06 25.05 -14.15
CA GLU A 287 20.44 25.45 -13.88
C GLU A 287 21.18 25.90 -15.14
N ILE A 288 21.07 25.15 -16.23
CA ILE A 288 21.65 25.52 -17.53
C ILE A 288 21.07 26.84 -18.04
N VAL A 289 19.74 27.00 -17.97
CA VAL A 289 19.07 28.26 -18.36
C VAL A 289 19.54 29.42 -17.49
N SER A 290 19.69 29.23 -16.20
CA SER A 290 20.19 30.25 -15.26
C SER A 290 21.64 30.65 -15.62
N ILE A 291 22.50 29.67 -15.93
CA ILE A 291 23.89 29.92 -16.37
C ILE A 291 23.92 30.70 -17.68
N LEU A 292 23.10 30.31 -18.66
CA LEU A 292 23.02 31.00 -19.95
C LEU A 292 22.51 32.43 -19.81
N VAL A 293 21.44 32.65 -19.02
CA VAL A 293 20.90 33.99 -18.73
C VAL A 293 21.95 34.84 -18.04
N SER A 294 22.63 34.30 -17.04
CA SER A 294 23.72 34.99 -16.35
C SER A 294 24.89 35.32 -17.28
N GLY A 295 25.23 34.39 -18.17
CA GLY A 295 26.27 34.60 -19.23
C GLY A 295 25.89 35.71 -20.19
N VAL A 296 24.64 35.72 -20.71
CA VAL A 296 24.13 36.75 -21.60
C VAL A 296 24.12 38.12 -20.90
N ILE A 297 23.65 38.17 -19.66
CA ILE A 297 23.69 39.41 -18.83
C ILE A 297 25.14 39.87 -18.65
N GLY A 298 26.05 38.91 -18.34
CA GLY A 298 27.46 39.20 -18.20
C GLY A 298 28.10 39.77 -19.46
N ILE A 299 27.78 39.23 -20.66
CA ILE A 299 28.25 39.74 -21.93
C ILE A 299 27.67 41.14 -22.23
N PHE A 300 26.36 41.33 -21.99
CA PHE A 300 25.71 42.64 -22.18
C PHE A 300 26.28 43.71 -21.22
N VAL A 301 26.44 43.37 -19.96
CA VAL A 301 27.05 44.25 -18.97
C VAL A 301 28.51 44.55 -19.29
N SER A 302 29.28 43.50 -19.66
CA SER A 302 30.70 43.65 -20.00
C SER A 302 30.92 44.42 -21.29
N GLY A 303 30.17 44.10 -22.35
CA GLY A 303 30.34 44.70 -23.71
C GLY A 303 29.64 46.05 -23.85
N GLY A 304 28.39 46.13 -23.38
CA GLY A 304 27.52 47.34 -23.53
C GLY A 304 27.73 48.41 -22.46
N ILE A 305 28.11 48.00 -21.26
CA ILE A 305 28.25 48.93 -20.14
C ILE A 305 29.68 49.01 -19.60
N ALA A 306 30.33 47.89 -19.30
CA ALA A 306 31.61 47.92 -18.60
C ALA A 306 32.73 48.51 -19.47
N LYS A 307 32.76 48.18 -20.76
CA LYS A 307 33.79 48.66 -21.68
C LYS A 307 33.66 50.19 -21.95
N PRO A 308 32.49 50.74 -22.30
CA PRO A 308 32.30 52.18 -22.40
C PRO A 308 32.56 52.92 -21.09
N ILE A 309 32.11 52.40 -19.96
CA ILE A 309 32.36 52.97 -18.65
C ILE A 309 33.86 53.01 -18.33
N ARG A 310 34.58 51.94 -18.66
CA ARG A 310 36.06 51.88 -18.48
C ARG A 310 36.76 52.92 -19.34
N GLN A 311 36.24 53.15 -20.55
CA GLN A 311 36.76 54.23 -21.40
C GLN A 311 36.42 55.62 -20.81
N LEU A 312 35.21 55.79 -20.26
CA LEU A 312 34.85 57.04 -19.57
C LEU A 312 35.65 57.22 -18.29
N THR A 313 35.90 56.16 -17.52
CA THR A 313 36.73 56.20 -16.31
C THR A 313 38.14 56.61 -16.66
N ASN A 314 38.71 56.11 -17.76
CA ASN A 314 40.03 56.57 -18.24
C ASN A 314 40.02 58.07 -18.59
N VAL A 315 38.93 58.55 -19.22
CA VAL A 315 38.77 59.96 -19.50
C VAL A 315 38.67 60.78 -18.19
N ILE A 316 37.91 60.25 -17.18
CA ILE A 316 37.82 60.91 -15.87
C ILE A 316 39.16 60.90 -15.13
N THR A 317 39.84 59.76 -15.12
CA THR A 317 41.16 59.66 -14.47
C THR A 317 42.14 60.63 -15.10
N GLN A 318 42.14 60.73 -16.43
CA GLN A 318 42.92 61.76 -17.15
C GLN A 318 42.49 63.17 -16.78
N THR A 319 41.18 63.37 -16.65
CA THR A 319 40.63 64.68 -16.22
C THR A 319 41.01 65.02 -14.76
N ALA A 320 40.96 64.01 -13.90
CA ALA A 320 41.39 64.13 -12.49
C ALA A 320 42.88 64.39 -12.34
N GLN A 321 43.67 63.92 -13.30
CA GLN A 321 45.10 64.24 -13.44
C GLN A 321 45.35 65.60 -14.15
N LEU A 322 44.26 66.37 -14.35
CA LEU A 322 44.32 67.69 -15.01
C LEU A 322 44.80 67.60 -16.47
N ASP A 323 44.78 66.44 -17.10
CA ASP A 323 45.04 66.33 -18.53
C ASP A 323 43.72 66.40 -19.30
N PHE A 324 43.41 67.58 -19.85
CA PHE A 324 42.17 67.87 -20.60
C PHE A 324 42.33 67.62 -22.10
N LYS A 325 43.38 66.93 -22.54
CA LYS A 325 43.56 66.63 -23.98
C LYS A 325 42.44 65.78 -24.51
N PRO A 326 41.88 66.12 -25.68
CA PRO A 326 40.80 65.32 -26.29
C PRO A 326 41.33 63.91 -26.56
N THR A 327 40.67 62.92 -26.00
CA THR A 327 40.97 61.50 -26.33
C THR A 327 40.07 61.00 -27.47
N ALA A 328 40.61 60.19 -28.35
CA ALA A 328 39.86 59.61 -29.46
C ALA A 328 38.63 58.82 -28.98
N ASP A 329 38.73 58.17 -27.81
CA ASP A 329 37.67 57.41 -27.21
C ASP A 329 36.53 58.30 -26.66
N GLY A 330 36.82 59.43 -26.03
CA GLY A 330 35.83 60.39 -25.57
C GLY A 330 35.07 61.05 -26.74
N SER A 331 35.66 61.16 -27.91
CA SER A 331 35.00 61.71 -29.09
C SER A 331 34.05 60.70 -29.78
N LYS A 332 34.39 59.43 -29.78
CA LYS A 332 33.54 58.33 -30.28
C LYS A 332 32.33 58.12 -29.36
N LEU A 333 32.52 58.13 -28.05
CA LEU A 333 31.45 57.98 -27.05
C LEU A 333 30.44 59.13 -27.13
N ARG A 334 30.88 60.36 -27.40
CA ARG A 334 29.96 61.52 -27.55
C ARG A 334 29.03 61.44 -28.77
N LYS A 335 29.31 60.59 -29.73
CA LYS A 335 28.49 60.39 -30.94
C LYS A 335 27.44 59.29 -30.72
N GLN A 336 27.50 58.52 -29.61
CA GLN A 336 26.50 57.55 -29.28
C GLN A 336 25.19 58.28 -28.85
N LYS A 337 24.06 57.70 -29.31
CA LYS A 337 22.73 58.25 -29.06
C LYS A 337 22.07 57.67 -27.78
N ASP A 338 22.77 56.77 -27.12
CA ASP A 338 22.37 56.11 -25.87
C ASP A 338 22.80 56.97 -24.66
N GLU A 339 22.48 56.42 -23.48
CA GLU A 339 22.75 57.06 -22.19
C GLU A 339 24.26 57.25 -21.98
N ILE A 340 25.08 56.39 -22.51
CA ILE A 340 26.54 56.50 -22.48
C ILE A 340 27.01 57.68 -23.33
N GLY A 341 26.38 57.90 -24.47
CA GLY A 341 26.64 59.04 -25.32
C GLY A 341 26.21 60.36 -24.65
N ILE A 342 25.11 60.32 -23.87
CA ILE A 342 24.68 61.47 -23.05
C ILE A 342 25.71 61.73 -21.95
N MET A 343 26.13 60.67 -21.24
CA MET A 343 27.18 60.79 -20.23
C MET A 343 28.49 61.33 -20.76
N ALA A 344 28.87 60.90 -21.97
CA ALA A 344 30.07 61.41 -22.62
C ALA A 344 29.94 62.87 -23.04
N ARG A 345 28.75 63.37 -23.36
CA ARG A 345 28.50 64.77 -23.69
C ARG A 345 28.48 65.67 -22.45
N GLU A 346 28.01 65.12 -21.38
CA GLU A 346 27.81 65.89 -20.14
C GLU A 346 28.91 65.57 -19.11
N ILE A 347 30.14 65.37 -19.60
CA ILE A 347 31.28 65.02 -18.72
C ILE A 347 31.55 66.10 -17.69
N HIS A 348 31.14 67.33 -17.91
CA HIS A 348 31.18 68.40 -16.94
C HIS A 348 30.29 68.12 -15.71
N GLN A 349 29.24 67.34 -15.83
CA GLN A 349 28.34 66.95 -14.76
C GLN A 349 28.57 65.52 -14.30
N MET A 350 29.63 64.90 -14.77
CA MET A 350 29.94 63.49 -14.64
C MET A 350 29.90 62.97 -13.20
N ARG A 351 30.37 63.75 -12.25
CA ARG A 351 30.38 63.37 -10.84
C ARG A 351 28.98 63.14 -10.27
N ARG A 352 28.01 63.88 -10.76
CA ARG A 352 26.64 63.80 -10.30
C ARG A 352 25.90 62.63 -10.92
N ILE A 353 26.14 62.35 -12.20
CA ILE A 353 25.51 61.25 -12.94
C ILE A 353 26.09 59.91 -12.49
N LEU A 354 27.44 59.81 -12.33
CA LEU A 354 28.06 58.61 -11.81
C LEU A 354 27.59 58.27 -10.39
N LYS A 355 27.40 59.26 -9.52
CA LYS A 355 26.88 59.02 -8.18
C LYS A 355 25.44 58.49 -8.26
N GLY A 356 24.59 59.09 -9.10
CA GLY A 356 23.22 58.63 -9.32
C GLY A 356 23.16 57.20 -9.91
N MET A 357 24.06 56.86 -10.85
CA MET A 357 24.10 55.51 -11.40
C MET A 357 24.56 54.46 -10.37
N VAL A 358 25.55 54.79 -9.53
CA VAL A 358 26.00 53.91 -8.47
C VAL A 358 24.93 53.71 -7.40
N GLU A 359 24.19 54.79 -7.06
CA GLU A 359 23.07 54.71 -6.13
C GLU A 359 21.93 53.84 -6.72
N GLN A 360 21.61 54.01 -8.01
CA GLN A 360 20.57 53.22 -8.68
C GLN A 360 20.95 51.73 -8.84
N MET A 361 22.26 51.44 -9.11
CA MET A 361 22.75 50.05 -9.09
C MET A 361 22.66 49.40 -7.69
N SER A 362 23.02 50.17 -6.67
CA SER A 362 22.93 49.69 -5.27
C SER A 362 21.49 49.43 -4.83
N GLU A 363 20.55 50.21 -5.32
CA GLU A 363 19.11 50.04 -5.06
C GLU A 363 18.58 48.77 -5.78
N THR A 364 19.04 48.58 -7.04
CA THR A 364 18.69 47.34 -7.80
C THR A 364 19.26 46.09 -7.15
N GLU A 365 20.52 46.17 -6.67
CA GLU A 365 21.17 45.07 -5.93
C GLU A 365 20.42 44.74 -4.62
N ARG A 366 20.00 45.78 -3.88
CA ARG A 366 19.17 45.61 -2.65
C ARG A 366 17.82 44.98 -2.97
N ALA A 367 17.20 45.37 -4.09
CA ALA A 367 15.94 44.81 -4.52
C ALA A 367 16.09 43.33 -4.95
N ILE A 368 17.18 43.00 -5.63
CA ILE A 368 17.50 41.62 -5.99
C ILE A 368 17.77 40.78 -4.74
N LEU A 369 18.58 41.24 -3.78
CA LEU A 369 18.84 40.59 -2.51
C LEU A 369 17.54 40.38 -1.72
N GLY A 370 16.66 41.39 -1.68
CA GLY A 370 15.36 41.24 -1.03
C GLY A 370 14.46 40.18 -1.69
N ASN A 371 14.55 40.02 -3.02
CA ASN A 371 13.82 38.96 -3.72
C ASN A 371 14.40 37.55 -3.48
N VAL A 372 15.74 37.45 -3.34
CA VAL A 372 16.42 36.21 -2.97
C VAL A 372 16.05 35.81 -1.55
N ASP A 373 16.04 36.74 -0.61
CA ASP A 373 15.61 36.51 0.77
C ASP A 373 14.13 36.08 0.85
N ASN A 374 13.28 36.68 0.04
CA ASN A 374 11.87 36.24 -0.06
C ASN A 374 11.72 34.82 -0.64
N LEU A 375 12.52 34.47 -1.65
CA LEU A 375 12.52 33.11 -2.21
C LEU A 375 13.01 32.07 -1.18
N ASP A 376 14.02 32.40 -0.39
CA ASP A 376 14.51 31.55 0.68
C ASP A 376 13.44 31.35 1.77
N ALA A 377 12.74 32.41 2.13
CA ALA A 377 11.62 32.33 3.07
C ALA A 377 10.45 31.44 2.56
N ILE A 378 10.08 31.57 1.28
CA ILE A 378 9.05 30.73 0.66
C ILE A 378 9.49 29.26 0.58
N MET A 379 10.76 29.01 0.25
CA MET A 379 11.30 27.65 0.23
C MET A 379 11.27 27.01 1.61
N LYS A 380 11.59 27.77 2.65
CA LYS A 380 11.56 27.33 4.04
C LYS A 380 10.13 27.05 4.52
N GLU A 381 9.18 27.90 4.16
CA GLU A 381 7.77 27.68 4.45
C GLU A 381 7.22 26.42 3.73
N ASN A 382 7.58 26.22 2.47
CA ASN A 382 7.19 25.02 1.73
C ASN A 382 7.82 23.73 2.33
N SER A 383 9.06 23.81 2.80
CA SER A 383 9.70 22.69 3.52
C SER A 383 8.94 22.35 4.82
N THR A 384 8.58 23.37 5.58
CA THR A 384 7.80 23.20 6.82
C THR A 384 6.42 22.60 6.54
N ARG A 385 5.74 23.08 5.50
CA ARG A 385 4.44 22.50 5.09
C ARG A 385 4.55 21.04 4.61
N ALA A 386 5.67 20.69 3.98
CA ALA A 386 5.91 19.31 3.58
C ALA A 386 6.14 18.40 4.81
N GLU A 387 6.88 18.91 5.82
CA GLU A 387 7.07 18.23 7.10
C GLU A 387 5.75 18.07 7.86
N ASP A 388 4.94 19.13 7.93
CA ASP A 388 3.63 19.10 8.57
C ASP A 388 2.67 18.10 7.88
N ASN A 389 2.65 18.07 6.55
CA ASN A 389 1.88 17.09 5.79
C ASN A 389 2.34 15.65 6.03
N SER A 390 3.67 15.46 6.15
CA SER A 390 4.23 14.14 6.48
C SER A 390 3.83 13.71 7.89
N ALA A 391 3.91 14.64 8.86
CA ALA A 391 3.50 14.40 10.25
C ALA A 391 1.99 14.09 10.33
N ALA A 392 1.15 14.86 9.66
CA ALA A 392 -0.30 14.62 9.61
C ALA A 392 -0.64 13.24 9.00
N THR A 393 0.12 12.82 7.99
CA THR A 393 -0.06 11.50 7.37
C THR A 393 0.33 10.38 8.35
N GLN A 394 1.41 10.57 9.10
CA GLN A 394 1.84 9.63 10.15
C GLN A 394 0.82 9.56 11.30
N GLU A 395 0.30 10.71 11.72
CA GLU A 395 -0.72 10.79 12.77
C GLU A 395 -2.02 10.10 12.34
N MET A 396 -2.43 10.29 11.10
CA MET A 396 -3.59 9.60 10.53
C MET A 396 -3.38 8.07 10.47
N ALA A 397 -2.19 7.61 10.10
CA ALA A 397 -1.85 6.20 10.11
C ALA A 397 -1.86 5.62 11.55
N ALA A 398 -1.30 6.36 12.52
CA ALA A 398 -1.35 5.99 13.93
C ALA A 398 -2.78 5.98 14.46
N GLY A 399 -3.60 6.98 14.11
CA GLY A 399 -5.03 7.02 14.47
C GLY A 399 -5.83 5.84 13.89
N MET A 400 -5.49 5.41 12.67
CA MET A 400 -6.09 4.21 12.08
C MET A 400 -5.66 2.92 12.81
N GLN A 401 -4.40 2.84 13.26
CA GLN A 401 -3.93 1.73 14.09
C GLN A 401 -4.62 1.70 15.45
N GLU A 402 -4.78 2.87 16.08
CA GLU A 402 -5.51 3.00 17.35
C GLU A 402 -6.99 2.65 17.19
N ALA A 403 -7.63 3.13 16.12
CA ALA A 403 -9.02 2.77 15.80
C ALA A 403 -9.17 1.25 15.58
N SER A 404 -8.20 0.62 14.93
CA SER A 404 -8.16 -0.83 14.74
C SER A 404 -8.00 -1.58 16.08
N ALA A 405 -7.09 -1.09 16.95
CA ALA A 405 -6.88 -1.65 18.27
C ALA A 405 -8.14 -1.49 19.15
N ASN A 406 -8.78 -0.31 19.10
CA ASN A 406 -10.04 -0.06 19.81
C ASN A 406 -11.17 -0.96 19.31
N THR A 407 -11.22 -1.22 17.99
CA THR A 407 -12.19 -2.17 17.43
C THR A 407 -11.96 -3.59 17.94
N ALA A 408 -10.68 -4.02 17.98
CA ALA A 408 -10.32 -5.32 18.57
C ALA A 408 -10.72 -5.40 20.06
N GLN A 409 -10.50 -4.30 20.82
CA GLN A 409 -10.89 -4.23 22.22
C GLN A 409 -12.41 -4.28 22.40
N ILE A 410 -13.18 -3.63 21.52
CA ILE A 410 -14.65 -3.70 21.53
C ILE A 410 -15.11 -5.14 21.28
N VAL A 411 -14.48 -5.84 20.34
CA VAL A 411 -14.80 -7.25 20.08
C VAL A 411 -14.54 -8.11 21.32
N GLN A 412 -13.38 -7.91 21.98
CA GLN A 412 -13.08 -8.59 23.25
C GLN A 412 -14.13 -8.30 24.33
N ASN A 413 -14.52 -7.04 24.47
CA ASN A 413 -15.54 -6.64 25.45
C ASN A 413 -16.90 -7.27 25.13
N ILE A 414 -17.26 -7.39 23.84
CA ILE A 414 -18.49 -8.07 23.40
C ILE A 414 -18.44 -9.56 23.77
N GLU A 415 -17.30 -10.21 23.58
CA GLU A 415 -17.12 -11.62 24.00
C GLU A 415 -17.23 -11.79 25.51
N GLU A 416 -16.67 -10.84 26.28
CA GLU A 416 -16.80 -10.83 27.74
C GLU A 416 -18.24 -10.61 28.19
N VAL A 417 -18.95 -9.65 27.60
CA VAL A 417 -20.36 -9.40 27.83
C VAL A 417 -21.21 -10.63 27.50
N LYS A 418 -20.91 -11.30 26.39
CA LYS A 418 -21.57 -12.54 26.00
C LYS A 418 -21.38 -13.63 27.06
N ARG A 419 -20.11 -13.85 27.47
CA ARG A 419 -19.76 -14.82 28.52
C ARG A 419 -20.48 -14.54 29.83
N ASN A 420 -20.51 -13.27 30.21
CA ASN A 420 -21.24 -12.82 31.43
C ASN A 420 -22.77 -13.03 31.30
N SER A 421 -23.32 -12.77 30.09
CA SER A 421 -24.73 -13.05 29.81
C SER A 421 -25.05 -14.55 29.86
N GLU A 422 -24.18 -15.38 29.33
CA GLU A 422 -24.31 -16.85 29.40
C GLU A 422 -24.25 -17.35 30.87
N GLN A 423 -23.30 -16.78 31.65
CA GLN A 423 -23.24 -17.06 33.11
C GLN A 423 -24.50 -16.63 33.85
N ILE A 424 -25.04 -15.43 33.56
CA ILE A 424 -26.27 -14.94 34.13
C ILE A 424 -27.45 -15.84 33.76
N TYR A 425 -27.50 -16.28 32.49
CA TYR A 425 -28.54 -17.20 32.04
C TYR A 425 -28.49 -18.56 32.74
N GLN A 426 -27.25 -19.12 32.90
CA GLN A 426 -27.08 -20.34 33.69
C GLN A 426 -27.47 -20.16 35.14
N LEU A 427 -27.03 -19.06 35.79
CA LEU A 427 -27.43 -18.74 37.18
C LEU A 427 -28.95 -18.54 37.34
N ALA A 428 -29.59 -18.01 36.29
CA ALA A 428 -31.06 -17.85 36.28
C ALA A 428 -31.78 -19.19 36.04
N SER A 429 -31.16 -20.11 35.27
CA SER A 429 -31.69 -21.46 35.03
C SER A 429 -31.49 -22.42 36.21
N ASP A 430 -30.42 -22.22 36.98
CA ASP A 430 -30.14 -23.03 38.18
C ASP A 430 -30.93 -22.52 39.42
N GLY A 431 -31.64 -21.39 39.27
CA GLY A 431 -32.47 -20.75 40.33
C GLY A 431 -33.98 -21.03 40.24
N GLU A 432 -34.42 -21.75 39.15
CA GLU A 432 -35.77 -22.36 39.08
C GLU A 432 -35.72 -23.85 39.47
#